data_107eada1a95ce513473ca22bb68bb66e
#
_entry.id   107eada1a95ce513473ca22bb68bb66e
#
_cell.length_a   1.000
_cell.length_b   1.000
_cell.length_c   1.000
_cell.angle_alpha   90.00
_cell.angle_beta   90.00
_cell.angle_gamma   90.00
#
_symmetry.space_group_name_H-M   'P 1'
#
loop_
_entity.id
_entity.type
_entity.pdbx_description
1 polymer ?
#
loop_
_entity_poly.entity_id
_entity_poly.type
_entity_poly.pdbx_seq_one_letter_code
_entity_poly.pdbx_strand_id
1 'polypeptide(L)'
;MRKNLIAAAVLATAGMAAPAFADTTLHVFLWDAMETMDMVDNHTIGNDDDRSTDVMGVTVNTTVIPAGKVTFDVINASTDSEHEMVVTKLSESGGTLPYDADAMRVDEEAAGSKGEVSELPAGEKGALTVTLDPGTYVLYCNIEGHYAAGMWTEITVK
;
A
#
# COMPACT_ATOMS: atom_id res chain seq x y z
N MET A 1 -12.58 -75.93 4.24
CA MET A 1 -11.79 -74.90 3.56
C MET A 1 -12.48 -73.54 3.70
N ARG A 2 -12.04 -72.66 4.61
CA ARG A 2 -12.58 -71.30 4.83
C ARG A 2 -11.71 -70.34 4.04
N LYS A 3 -12.31 -69.62 3.08
CA LYS A 3 -11.64 -68.58 2.31
C LYS A 3 -11.78 -67.25 3.06
N ASN A 4 -10.67 -66.72 3.59
CA ASN A 4 -10.65 -65.38 4.17
C ASN A 4 -10.53 -64.34 3.05
N LEU A 5 -11.54 -63.49 2.90
CA LEU A 5 -11.50 -62.28 2.05
C LEU A 5 -10.91 -61.12 2.89
N ILE A 6 -9.76 -60.67 2.50
CA ILE A 6 -9.13 -59.46 3.06
C ILE A 6 -9.67 -58.27 2.23
N ALA A 7 -10.48 -57.43 2.87
CA ALA A 7 -10.93 -56.17 2.28
C ALA A 7 -9.83 -55.10 2.49
N ALA A 8 -9.24 -54.65 1.43
CA ALA A 8 -8.32 -53.50 1.46
C ALA A 8 -9.11 -52.19 1.46
N ALA A 9 -9.04 -51.46 2.55
CA ALA A 9 -9.60 -50.11 2.63
C ALA A 9 -8.63 -49.11 1.95
N VAL A 10 -9.06 -48.50 0.86
CA VAL A 10 -8.33 -47.40 0.22
C VAL A 10 -8.70 -46.11 0.95
N LEU A 11 -7.75 -45.55 1.69
CA LEU A 11 -7.89 -44.21 2.28
C LEU A 11 -7.64 -43.17 1.18
N ALA A 12 -8.70 -42.51 0.72
CA ALA A 12 -8.59 -41.35 -0.16
C ALA A 12 -8.20 -40.13 0.68
N THR A 13 -6.97 -39.68 0.59
CA THR A 13 -6.53 -38.39 1.16
C THR A 13 -7.04 -37.27 0.25
N ALA A 14 -8.07 -36.57 0.67
CA ALA A 14 -8.47 -35.32 0.02
C ALA A 14 -7.39 -34.26 0.32
N GLY A 15 -6.52 -34.01 -0.64
CA GLY A 15 -5.56 -32.89 -0.60
C GLY A 15 -6.34 -31.58 -0.65
N MET A 16 -6.31 -30.81 0.43
CA MET A 16 -6.78 -29.43 0.40
C MET A 16 -5.78 -28.62 -0.44
N ALA A 17 -6.15 -28.27 -1.68
CA ALA A 17 -5.40 -27.29 -2.45
C ALA A 17 -5.50 -25.95 -1.72
N ALA A 18 -4.37 -25.40 -1.29
CA ALA A 18 -4.32 -24.02 -0.81
C ALA A 18 -4.73 -23.09 -1.96
N PRO A 19 -5.50 -22.03 -1.71
CA PRO A 19 -5.82 -21.07 -2.74
C PRO A 19 -4.52 -20.50 -3.33
N ALA A 20 -4.34 -20.64 -4.63
CA ALA A 20 -3.26 -19.96 -5.34
C ALA A 20 -3.63 -18.47 -5.39
N PHE A 21 -2.98 -17.66 -4.58
CA PHE A 21 -3.08 -16.21 -4.69
C PHE A 21 -2.42 -15.77 -5.99
N ALA A 22 -3.13 -15.01 -6.82
CA ALA A 22 -2.58 -14.45 -8.05
C ALA A 22 -1.57 -13.36 -7.69
N ASP A 23 -0.44 -13.32 -8.38
CA ASP A 23 0.48 -12.19 -8.32
C ASP A 23 -0.23 -10.96 -8.90
N THR A 24 -0.38 -9.92 -8.12
CA THR A 24 -1.05 -8.66 -8.51
C THR A 24 -0.02 -7.57 -8.72
N THR A 25 -0.11 -6.84 -9.83
CA THR A 25 0.66 -5.61 -10.02
C THR A 25 -0.25 -4.40 -9.88
N LEU A 26 0.12 -3.49 -8.98
CA LEU A 26 -0.54 -2.20 -8.78
C LEU A 26 0.38 -1.10 -9.31
N HIS A 27 -0.10 -0.33 -10.29
CA HIS A 27 0.63 0.82 -10.81
C HIS A 27 0.36 2.03 -9.94
N VAL A 28 1.42 2.68 -9.47
CA VAL A 28 1.39 3.82 -8.56
C VAL A 28 2.08 5.01 -9.21
N PHE A 29 1.42 6.16 -9.17
CA PHE A 29 1.92 7.44 -9.66
C PHE A 29 2.06 8.39 -8.47
N LEU A 30 3.27 8.84 -8.20
CA LEU A 30 3.60 9.89 -7.25
C LEU A 30 3.67 11.19 -8.02
N TRP A 31 2.93 12.22 -7.62
CA TRP A 31 2.84 13.47 -8.38
C TRP A 31 2.72 14.68 -7.46
N ASP A 32 3.15 15.83 -7.97
CA ASP A 32 2.93 17.13 -7.39
C ASP A 32 2.56 18.17 -8.47
N ALA A 33 1.94 19.27 -8.02
CA ALA A 33 1.56 20.41 -8.86
C ALA A 33 2.43 21.62 -8.47
N MET A 34 3.62 21.68 -9.02
CA MET A 34 4.77 22.48 -8.60
C MET A 34 4.64 24.01 -8.61
N GLU A 35 3.50 24.63 -8.84
CA GLU A 35 3.48 26.09 -8.99
C GLU A 35 3.19 26.90 -7.71
N THR A 36 2.74 26.30 -6.62
CA THR A 36 2.49 27.04 -5.36
C THR A 36 2.54 26.11 -4.15
N MET A 37 3.74 25.83 -3.62
CA MET A 37 3.86 25.28 -2.27
C MET A 37 3.61 26.39 -1.23
N ASP A 38 2.40 26.85 -1.11
CA ASP A 38 1.92 27.30 0.20
C ASP A 38 1.53 26.00 0.92
N MET A 39 2.26 25.64 1.95
CA MET A 39 1.99 24.49 2.83
C MET A 39 0.64 24.72 3.52
N VAL A 40 -0.43 24.49 2.79
CA VAL A 40 -1.79 24.74 3.26
C VAL A 40 -2.41 23.44 3.71
N ASP A 41 -2.69 23.41 4.99
CA ASP A 41 -3.61 22.52 5.68
C ASP A 41 -3.36 20.99 5.57
N ASN A 42 -3.03 20.47 6.67
CA ASN A 42 -3.05 19.15 7.24
C ASN A 42 -4.12 18.18 6.64
N HIS A 43 -3.87 17.68 5.43
CA HIS A 43 -4.65 16.64 4.78
C HIS A 43 -4.25 15.23 5.23
N THR A 44 -3.81 15.04 6.48
CA THR A 44 -3.55 13.71 7.01
C THR A 44 -4.84 12.89 7.03
N ILE A 45 -4.73 11.58 6.80
CA ILE A 45 -5.87 10.65 6.84
C ILE A 45 -6.71 10.90 8.09
N GLY A 46 -8.03 11.00 7.90
CA GLY A 46 -9.01 11.23 8.97
C GLY A 46 -9.23 12.68 9.37
N ASN A 47 -8.55 13.64 8.76
CA ASN A 47 -8.73 15.05 9.09
C ASN A 47 -9.63 15.82 8.12
N ASP A 48 -9.59 15.54 6.84
CA ASP A 48 -10.41 16.17 5.81
C ASP A 48 -10.61 15.24 4.62
N ASP A 49 -11.83 15.21 4.08
CA ASP A 49 -12.18 14.44 2.88
C ASP A 49 -12.10 15.29 1.60
N ASP A 50 -11.96 16.62 1.70
CA ASP A 50 -11.86 17.50 0.53
C ASP A 50 -10.43 17.59 0.02
N ARG A 51 -10.13 16.79 -0.99
CA ARG A 51 -8.83 16.73 -1.66
C ARG A 51 -8.77 17.56 -2.94
N SER A 52 -9.74 18.44 -3.16
CA SER A 52 -9.82 19.27 -4.37
C SER A 52 -8.69 20.31 -4.48
N THR A 53 -8.00 20.57 -3.38
CA THR A 53 -6.87 21.51 -3.30
C THR A 53 -5.53 20.83 -3.07
N ASP A 54 -5.46 19.49 -3.14
CA ASP A 54 -4.20 18.78 -3.01
C ASP A 54 -3.19 19.26 -4.07
N VAL A 55 -2.02 19.62 -3.60
CA VAL A 55 -0.89 20.05 -4.45
C VAL A 55 0.05 18.90 -4.77
N MET A 56 -0.15 17.75 -4.14
CA MET A 56 0.58 16.52 -4.40
C MET A 56 -0.27 15.31 -4.02
N GLY A 57 0.07 14.15 -4.55
CA GLY A 57 -0.72 12.96 -4.26
C GLY A 57 -0.11 11.65 -4.73
N VAL A 58 -0.78 10.58 -4.31
CA VAL A 58 -0.56 9.22 -4.77
C VAL A 58 -1.79 8.76 -5.53
N THR A 59 -1.62 8.36 -6.78
CA THR A 59 -2.70 7.82 -7.62
C THR A 59 -2.40 6.37 -7.99
N VAL A 60 -3.42 5.52 -7.96
CA VAL A 60 -3.32 4.11 -8.31
C VAL A 60 -4.31 3.74 -9.42
N ASN A 61 -3.99 2.71 -10.21
CA ASN A 61 -4.87 2.24 -11.28
C ASN A 61 -6.12 1.51 -10.75
N THR A 62 -6.11 1.04 -9.51
CA THR A 62 -7.26 0.46 -8.80
C THR A 62 -7.07 0.57 -7.30
N THR A 63 -8.15 0.80 -6.56
CA THR A 63 -8.15 0.86 -5.10
C THR A 63 -8.58 -0.45 -4.44
N VAL A 64 -8.92 -1.49 -5.21
CA VAL A 64 -9.32 -2.80 -4.68
C VAL A 64 -8.52 -3.90 -5.38
N ILE A 65 -7.79 -4.70 -4.59
CA ILE A 65 -6.93 -5.78 -5.08
C ILE A 65 -7.15 -7.07 -4.27
N PRO A 66 -6.87 -8.25 -4.84
CA PRO A 66 -6.88 -9.50 -4.08
C PRO A 66 -5.73 -9.57 -3.06
N ALA A 67 -5.95 -10.31 -1.97
CA ALA A 67 -4.88 -10.65 -1.02
C ALA A 67 -3.84 -11.56 -1.67
N GLY A 68 -2.61 -11.50 -1.16
CA GLY A 68 -1.49 -12.31 -1.63
C GLY A 68 -0.28 -11.47 -2.00
N LYS A 69 0.50 -11.95 -2.97
CA LYS A 69 1.70 -11.25 -3.43
C LYS A 69 1.33 -10.09 -4.34
N VAL A 70 1.70 -8.88 -3.91
CA VAL A 70 1.45 -7.62 -4.62
C VAL A 70 2.78 -6.99 -4.99
N THR A 71 2.93 -6.60 -6.25
CA THR A 71 4.03 -5.77 -6.73
C THR A 71 3.50 -4.38 -7.01
N PHE A 72 4.00 -3.38 -6.27
CA PHE A 72 3.81 -1.98 -6.55
C PHE A 72 4.84 -1.56 -7.60
N ASP A 73 4.37 -1.15 -8.77
CA ASP A 73 5.18 -0.57 -9.86
C ASP A 73 5.01 0.93 -9.78
N VAL A 74 6.01 1.62 -9.24
CA VAL A 74 5.94 3.01 -8.82
C VAL A 74 6.72 3.89 -9.78
N ILE A 75 6.11 4.98 -10.20
CA ILE A 75 6.76 6.05 -10.93
C ILE A 75 6.60 7.38 -10.19
N ASN A 76 7.71 8.09 -10.01
CA ASN A 76 7.66 9.50 -9.66
C ASN A 76 7.40 10.32 -10.93
N ALA A 77 6.16 10.80 -11.08
CA ALA A 77 5.71 11.57 -12.25
C ALA A 77 5.95 13.07 -12.12
N SER A 78 6.55 13.53 -10.99
CA SER A 78 6.98 14.90 -10.78
C SER A 78 8.09 15.30 -11.76
N THR A 79 8.28 16.60 -11.98
CA THR A 79 9.31 17.12 -12.89
C THR A 79 10.61 17.46 -12.19
N ASP A 80 10.59 17.69 -10.88
CA ASP A 80 11.74 18.20 -10.11
C ASP A 80 11.74 17.82 -8.60
N SER A 81 10.66 17.22 -8.09
CA SER A 81 10.60 16.77 -6.70
C SER A 81 10.95 15.29 -6.56
N GLU A 82 11.61 14.96 -5.46
CA GLU A 82 11.82 13.59 -5.00
C GLU A 82 10.59 13.12 -4.23
N HIS A 83 10.19 11.87 -4.44
CA HIS A 83 9.08 11.24 -3.73
C HIS A 83 9.43 9.81 -3.36
N GLU A 84 8.75 9.28 -2.34
CA GLU A 84 8.82 7.88 -1.94
C GLU A 84 7.41 7.28 -1.81
N MET A 85 7.32 5.96 -1.71
CA MET A 85 6.06 5.28 -1.43
C MET A 85 6.25 4.28 -0.29
N VAL A 86 5.63 4.57 0.84
CA VAL A 86 5.57 3.67 1.99
C VAL A 86 4.21 2.97 2.03
N VAL A 87 4.19 1.69 2.42
CA VAL A 87 2.96 0.88 2.55
C VAL A 87 2.71 0.56 4.01
N THR A 88 1.54 0.94 4.54
CA THR A 88 1.16 0.65 5.93
C THR A 88 -0.27 0.11 6.01
N LYS A 89 -0.51 -0.88 6.88
CA LYS A 89 -1.86 -1.38 7.15
C LYS A 89 -2.57 -0.48 8.14
N LEU A 90 -3.77 -0.03 7.80
CA LEU A 90 -4.63 0.72 8.71
C LEU A 90 -5.43 -0.24 9.60
N SER A 91 -5.77 0.19 10.82
CA SER A 91 -6.71 -0.53 11.71
C SER A 91 -8.14 -0.48 11.15
N GLU A 92 -8.48 0.62 10.49
CA GLU A 92 -9.76 0.86 9.82
C GLU A 92 -9.57 1.87 8.68
N SER A 93 -10.52 1.96 7.76
CA SER A 93 -10.50 2.99 6.70
C SER A 93 -10.66 4.38 7.32
N GLY A 94 -9.88 5.35 6.84
CA GLY A 94 -9.77 6.69 7.42
C GLY A 94 -9.00 6.74 8.74
N GLY A 95 -8.36 5.64 9.16
CA GLY A 95 -7.56 5.59 10.39
C GLY A 95 -6.31 6.46 10.28
N THR A 96 -5.94 7.12 11.39
CA THR A 96 -4.74 7.97 11.45
C THR A 96 -3.47 7.14 11.63
N LEU A 97 -2.36 7.61 11.09
CA LEU A 97 -1.01 7.10 11.36
C LEU A 97 -0.35 7.87 12.52
N PRO A 98 0.61 7.25 13.25
CA PRO A 98 1.44 7.95 14.22
C PRO A 98 2.31 8.99 13.49
N TYR A 99 1.94 10.27 13.62
CA TYR A 99 2.57 11.38 12.94
C TYR A 99 3.35 12.25 13.93
N ASP A 100 4.63 12.47 13.62
CA ASP A 100 5.50 13.39 14.35
C ASP A 100 5.40 14.77 13.70
N ALA A 101 4.76 15.71 14.40
CA ALA A 101 4.55 17.07 13.90
C ALA A 101 5.83 17.91 13.88
N ASP A 102 6.83 17.58 14.72
CA ASP A 102 8.10 18.30 14.74
C ASP A 102 9.01 17.86 13.58
N ALA A 103 8.98 16.55 13.25
CA ALA A 103 9.68 15.99 12.10
C ALA A 103 8.88 16.11 10.80
N MET A 104 7.59 16.48 10.87
CA MET A 104 6.61 16.50 9.77
C MET A 104 6.57 15.17 8.98
N ARG A 105 6.65 14.02 9.68
CA ARG A 105 6.71 12.66 9.12
C ARG A 105 5.88 11.68 9.91
N VAL A 106 5.50 10.60 9.27
CA VAL A 106 4.95 9.42 9.95
C VAL A 106 6.10 8.65 10.62
N ASP A 107 5.90 8.21 11.87
CA ASP A 107 6.77 7.22 12.50
C ASP A 107 6.46 5.84 11.90
N GLU A 108 7.27 5.41 10.92
CA GLU A 108 7.05 4.19 10.16
C GLU A 108 7.18 2.93 11.00
N GLU A 109 8.04 2.93 12.01
CA GLU A 109 8.19 1.80 12.93
C GLU A 109 6.92 1.64 13.78
N ALA A 110 6.43 2.73 14.37
CA ALA A 110 5.20 2.74 15.14
C ALA A 110 3.96 2.47 14.26
N ALA A 111 3.96 2.92 12.99
CA ALA A 111 2.92 2.65 12.01
C ALA A 111 2.91 1.19 11.53
N GLY A 112 4.00 0.47 11.70
CA GLY A 112 4.14 -0.91 11.22
C GLY A 112 4.22 -1.02 9.70
N SER A 113 5.07 -0.19 9.08
CA SER A 113 5.37 -0.22 7.65
C SER A 113 5.61 -1.63 7.14
N LYS A 114 5.09 -1.94 5.95
CA LYS A 114 5.26 -3.22 5.25
C LYS A 114 6.43 -3.20 4.26
N GLY A 115 6.98 -2.04 4.03
CA GLY A 115 8.08 -1.76 3.11
C GLY A 115 7.83 -0.48 2.32
N GLU A 116 8.83 -0.10 1.57
CA GLU A 116 8.85 1.15 0.82
C GLU A 116 9.53 1.01 -0.53
N VAL A 117 9.25 1.96 -1.41
CA VAL A 117 10.12 2.36 -2.51
C VAL A 117 10.72 3.68 -2.07
N SER A 118 11.98 3.63 -1.63
CA SER A 118 12.70 4.80 -1.09
C SER A 118 12.86 5.87 -2.16
N GLU A 119 13.24 7.03 -1.72
CA GLU A 119 13.30 8.27 -2.47
C GLU A 119 13.65 8.08 -3.96
N LEU A 120 12.66 8.31 -4.80
CA LEU A 120 12.79 8.32 -6.26
C LEU A 120 13.00 9.75 -6.75
N PRO A 121 14.09 10.07 -7.43
CA PRO A 121 14.21 11.31 -8.17
C PRO A 121 13.08 11.50 -9.18
N ALA A 122 12.83 12.74 -9.59
CA ALA A 122 11.82 13.08 -10.60
C ALA A 122 11.98 12.23 -11.87
N GLY A 123 10.90 11.64 -12.35
CA GLY A 123 10.83 10.78 -13.53
C GLY A 123 11.33 9.35 -13.34
N GLU A 124 11.91 9.01 -12.17
CA GLU A 124 12.46 7.68 -11.90
C GLU A 124 11.36 6.68 -11.48
N LYS A 125 11.71 5.40 -11.53
CA LYS A 125 10.84 4.28 -11.22
C LYS A 125 11.45 3.37 -10.20
N GLY A 126 10.58 2.77 -9.38
CA GLY A 126 10.94 1.74 -8.42
C GLY A 126 9.87 0.67 -8.32
N ALA A 127 10.17 -0.41 -7.64
CA ALA A 127 9.20 -1.46 -7.38
C ALA A 127 9.38 -2.06 -5.99
N LEU A 128 8.25 -2.38 -5.35
CA LEU A 128 8.19 -3.10 -4.08
C LEU A 128 7.29 -4.32 -4.26
N THR A 129 7.77 -5.49 -3.84
CA THR A 129 6.94 -6.70 -3.79
C THR A 129 6.78 -7.15 -2.35
N VAL A 130 5.54 -7.24 -1.89
CA VAL A 130 5.16 -7.67 -0.53
C VAL A 130 3.97 -8.62 -0.59
N THR A 131 3.78 -9.40 0.48
CA THR A 131 2.55 -10.18 0.68
C THR A 131 1.62 -9.44 1.60
N LEU A 132 0.40 -9.17 1.14
CA LEU A 132 -0.62 -8.45 1.88
C LEU A 132 -1.78 -9.37 2.26
N ASP A 133 -2.15 -9.36 3.53
CA ASP A 133 -3.37 -9.97 4.04
C ASP A 133 -4.59 -9.08 3.76
N PRO A 134 -5.82 -9.60 3.81
CA PRO A 134 -7.01 -8.77 3.71
C PRO A 134 -7.02 -7.61 4.71
N GLY A 135 -7.46 -6.44 4.26
CA GLY A 135 -7.54 -5.23 5.09
C GLY A 135 -7.42 -3.95 4.27
N THR A 136 -7.46 -2.83 4.97
CA THR A 136 -7.21 -1.50 4.39
C THR A 136 -5.75 -1.13 4.58
N TYR A 137 -5.16 -0.59 3.54
CA TYR A 137 -3.77 -0.11 3.54
C TYR A 137 -3.72 1.31 3.01
N VAL A 138 -2.74 2.05 3.48
CA VAL A 138 -2.40 3.36 2.94
C VAL A 138 -1.05 3.29 2.24
N LEU A 139 -0.98 3.93 1.08
CA LEU A 139 0.25 4.25 0.34
C LEU A 139 0.50 5.73 0.51
N TYR A 140 1.67 6.12 0.98
CA TYR A 140 1.96 7.53 1.26
C TYR A 140 3.43 7.87 1.01
N CYS A 141 3.70 9.16 0.79
CA CYS A 141 5.04 9.70 0.77
C CYS A 141 5.39 10.22 2.16
N ASN A 142 6.53 9.80 2.72
CA ASN A 142 6.97 10.20 4.05
C ASN A 142 8.13 11.21 4.02
N ILE A 143 8.40 11.82 2.88
CA ILE A 143 9.27 13.00 2.82
C ILE A 143 8.64 14.11 3.67
N GLU A 144 9.48 14.91 4.33
CA GLU A 144 9.06 15.96 5.27
C GLU A 144 7.92 16.81 4.71
N GLY A 145 6.77 16.81 5.39
CA GLY A 145 5.57 17.55 5.04
C GLY A 145 4.66 16.93 3.99
N HIS A 146 5.13 15.97 3.17
CA HIS A 146 4.37 15.44 2.03
C HIS A 146 3.10 14.69 2.45
N TYR A 147 3.18 13.86 3.50
CA TYR A 147 2.01 13.17 4.04
C TYR A 147 0.92 14.16 4.51
N ALA A 148 1.34 15.20 5.26
CA ALA A 148 0.43 16.23 5.75
C ALA A 148 -0.15 17.11 4.62
N ALA A 149 0.55 17.22 3.49
CA ALA A 149 0.08 17.92 2.30
C ALA A 149 -0.87 17.07 1.42
N GLY A 150 -1.27 15.87 1.89
CA GLY A 150 -2.24 15.01 1.18
C GLY A 150 -1.59 13.96 0.28
N MET A 151 -0.28 13.75 0.33
CA MET A 151 0.39 12.77 -0.53
C MET A 151 0.20 11.33 -0.03
N TRP A 152 -1.04 10.83 -0.13
CA TRP A 152 -1.42 9.48 0.25
C TRP A 152 -2.66 8.99 -0.51
N THR A 153 -2.90 7.68 -0.49
CA THR A 153 -4.13 7.06 -0.97
C THR A 153 -4.39 5.75 -0.22
N GLU A 154 -5.68 5.39 -0.06
CA GLU A 154 -6.06 4.11 0.52
C GLU A 154 -6.33 3.06 -0.55
N ILE A 155 -5.98 1.81 -0.23
CA ILE A 155 -6.36 0.63 -1.00
C ILE A 155 -7.01 -0.42 -0.10
N THR A 156 -7.92 -1.20 -0.65
CA THR A 156 -8.56 -2.33 0.02
C THR A 156 -8.04 -3.64 -0.56
N VAL A 157 -7.52 -4.50 0.31
CA VAL A 157 -7.09 -5.87 -0.01
C VAL A 157 -8.18 -6.85 0.44
N LYS A 158 -8.66 -7.73 -0.47
CA LYS A 158 -9.78 -8.68 -0.22
C LYS A 158 -9.35 -10.13 -0.42
#